data_55adebced689549d9ad16985d3af9bd0
#
_entry.id   55adebced689549d9ad16985d3af9bd0
#
_cell.length_a   1.000
_cell.length_b   1.000
_cell.length_c   1.000
_cell.angle_alpha   90.00
_cell.angle_beta   90.00
_cell.angle_gamma   90.00
#
_symmetry.space_group_name_H-M   'P 1'
#
loop_
_entity.id
_entity.type
_entity.pdbx_description
1 polymer ?
#
loop_
_entity_poly.entity_id
_entity_poly.type
_entity_poly.pdbx_seq_one_letter_code
_entity_poly.pdbx_strand_id
1 'polypeptide(L)'
;MTRGFKLPLVGLGTCYYEFSKENPDAGVRRHCGGLRRLLETELAMARCEFDKLKGYYETLDRDAPLYLAGVTNCVVGALGRGDLRLFDRILGDLREYPERNPHPHARLGREITEAWIRQFLRVRRGHPEWMVRGNLTRIPEEWKRQCAYLCVKGMFARQEYNAAYAAASMLLNFDKRKDVLSAFPVYERLVCGLACHELGHREEAFFWFRQTAEMCCPRGIILPFVLLVAWLGPVMEDVIREVAPELVEKVRQIAPKFFANLLRFHNRFTGEALTTDLSPREFYLAQQLVDGYSYKEIAAKLGVSSGRVNDLVRTIYGKLGVHGKDELAKLV
;
A
#
# COMPACT_ATOMS: atom_id res chain seq x y z
N MET A 1 6.44 -29.68 -1.63
CA MET A 1 5.19 -29.65 -0.84
C MET A 1 4.24 -28.59 -1.39
N THR A 2 3.78 -28.74 -2.63
CA THR A 2 2.80 -27.83 -3.25
C THR A 2 1.40 -28.45 -3.35
N ARG A 3 1.17 -29.59 -2.68
CA ARG A 3 -0.10 -30.33 -2.76
C ARG A 3 -1.32 -29.66 -2.09
N GLY A 4 -1.18 -28.45 -1.54
CA GLY A 4 -2.27 -27.77 -0.84
C GLY A 4 -2.87 -26.56 -1.58
N PHE A 5 -2.22 -26.01 -2.58
CA PHE A 5 -2.75 -24.86 -3.29
C PHE A 5 -3.55 -25.28 -4.51
N LYS A 6 -4.86 -25.38 -4.35
CA LYS A 6 -5.80 -25.63 -5.46
C LYS A 6 -5.98 -24.42 -6.37
N LEU A 7 -5.61 -23.21 -5.87
CA LEU A 7 -5.74 -21.94 -6.57
C LEU A 7 -4.40 -21.21 -6.60
N PRO A 8 -4.10 -20.41 -7.64
CA PRO A 8 -2.98 -19.48 -7.63
C PRO A 8 -3.10 -18.53 -6.44
N LEU A 9 -1.98 -18.22 -5.78
CA LEU A 9 -1.94 -17.15 -4.80
C LEU A 9 -1.98 -15.80 -5.52
N VAL A 10 -2.83 -14.89 -5.08
CA VAL A 10 -3.01 -13.58 -5.70
C VAL A 10 -2.71 -12.45 -4.72
N GLY A 11 -2.17 -11.36 -5.24
CA GLY A 11 -1.96 -10.11 -4.55
C GLY A 11 -0.99 -10.18 -3.38
N LEU A 12 -1.31 -9.57 -2.25
CA LEU A 12 -0.52 -9.66 -1.03
C LEU A 12 -0.53 -11.09 -0.50
N GLY A 13 0.19 -11.98 -1.18
CA GLY A 13 0.30 -13.39 -0.86
C GLY A 13 0.76 -13.69 0.56
N THR A 14 1.46 -12.74 1.16
CA THR A 14 1.83 -12.62 2.55
C THR A 14 0.74 -12.87 3.54
N CYS A 15 -0.46 -12.73 3.10
CA CYS A 15 -1.61 -12.88 3.95
C CYS A 15 -1.75 -14.24 4.58
N TYR A 16 -1.07 -15.20 4.00
CA TYR A 16 -1.11 -16.59 4.45
C TYR A 16 0.15 -17.01 5.20
N TYR A 17 1.19 -16.15 5.25
CA TYR A 17 2.45 -16.50 5.86
C TYR A 17 2.63 -15.81 7.18
N GLU A 18 2.66 -16.65 8.16
CA GLU A 18 2.83 -16.33 9.54
C GLU A 18 4.31 -16.11 9.81
N PHE A 19 4.74 -14.86 9.82
CA PHE A 19 6.01 -14.55 10.44
C PHE A 19 5.89 -14.78 11.94
N SER A 20 6.77 -15.56 12.53
CA SER A 20 6.85 -15.65 13.99
C SER A 20 6.97 -14.25 14.58
N LYS A 21 6.15 -13.92 15.57
CA LYS A 21 6.19 -12.62 16.25
C LYS A 21 7.57 -12.30 16.81
N GLU A 22 8.29 -13.32 17.25
CA GLU A 22 9.61 -13.15 17.86
C GLU A 22 10.72 -13.04 16.82
N ASN A 23 10.68 -13.84 15.77
CA ASN A 23 11.71 -13.87 14.73
C ASN A 23 11.11 -14.22 13.36
N PRO A 24 10.76 -13.22 12.53
CA PRO A 24 10.20 -13.46 11.20
C PRO A 24 11.17 -14.23 10.29
N ASP A 25 12.48 -14.02 10.38
CA ASP A 25 13.48 -14.73 9.58
C ASP A 25 13.52 -16.23 9.92
N ALA A 26 13.28 -16.60 11.18
CA ALA A 26 13.18 -17.99 11.56
C ALA A 26 11.92 -18.66 11.00
N GLY A 27 10.80 -17.94 10.93
CA GLY A 27 9.58 -18.37 10.24
C GLY A 27 9.83 -18.69 8.77
N VAL A 28 10.50 -17.80 8.06
CA VAL A 28 10.85 -17.97 6.63
C VAL A 28 11.73 -19.21 6.42
N ARG A 29 12.71 -19.45 7.27
CA ARG A 29 13.65 -20.59 7.16
C ARG A 29 12.99 -21.97 7.30
N ARG A 30 11.78 -22.06 7.87
CA ARG A 30 11.03 -23.32 7.98
C ARG A 30 10.45 -23.82 6.67
N HIS A 31 10.43 -22.97 5.66
CA HIS A 31 9.90 -23.27 4.32
C HIS A 31 11.03 -23.61 3.33
N CYS A 32 10.70 -24.21 2.21
CA CYS A 32 11.65 -24.59 1.16
C CYS A 32 11.15 -24.16 -0.23
N GLY A 33 12.05 -24.19 -1.21
CA GLY A 33 11.73 -23.92 -2.62
C GLY A 33 11.18 -22.51 -2.89
N GLY A 34 10.26 -22.43 -3.84
CA GLY A 34 9.68 -21.16 -4.29
C GLY A 34 8.94 -20.40 -3.18
N LEU A 35 8.33 -21.11 -2.24
CA LEU A 35 7.63 -20.51 -1.13
C LEU A 35 8.59 -19.77 -0.19
N ARG A 36 9.69 -20.37 0.19
CA ARG A 36 10.72 -19.71 1.00
C ARG A 36 11.20 -18.43 0.33
N ARG A 37 11.46 -18.49 -0.99
CA ARG A 37 11.93 -17.35 -1.75
C ARG A 37 10.89 -16.23 -1.83
N LEU A 38 9.61 -16.56 -1.99
CA LEU A 38 8.52 -15.59 -1.91
C LEU A 38 8.53 -14.87 -0.57
N LEU A 39 8.61 -15.60 0.55
CA LEU A 39 8.63 -15.03 1.89
C LEU A 39 9.86 -14.16 2.17
N GLU A 40 11.04 -14.57 1.68
CA GLU A 40 12.27 -13.77 1.77
C GLU A 40 12.11 -12.43 1.08
N THR A 41 11.50 -12.41 -0.11
CA THR A 41 11.27 -11.16 -0.85
C THR A 41 10.19 -10.30 -0.20
N GLU A 42 9.18 -10.88 0.39
CA GLU A 42 8.16 -10.16 1.14
C GLU A 42 8.73 -9.48 2.38
N LEU A 43 9.55 -10.18 3.13
CA LEU A 43 10.20 -9.61 4.29
C LEU A 43 11.17 -8.49 3.88
N ALA A 44 11.92 -8.69 2.79
CA ALA A 44 12.79 -7.66 2.23
C ALA A 44 11.99 -6.43 1.77
N MET A 45 10.84 -6.63 1.12
CA MET A 45 9.91 -5.57 0.73
C MET A 45 9.39 -4.81 1.97
N ALA A 46 8.92 -5.55 2.98
CA ALA A 46 8.40 -4.95 4.21
C ALA A 46 9.46 -4.13 4.97
N ARG A 47 10.73 -4.50 4.85
CA ARG A 47 11.89 -3.79 5.40
C ARG A 47 12.45 -2.68 4.51
N CYS A 48 11.84 -2.46 3.33
CA CYS A 48 12.33 -1.54 2.29
C CYS A 48 13.75 -1.88 1.78
N GLU A 49 14.11 -3.14 1.78
CA GLU A 49 15.40 -3.66 1.27
C GLU A 49 15.25 -4.02 -0.22
N PHE A 50 14.85 -3.03 -1.03
CA PHE A 50 14.41 -3.24 -2.42
C PHE A 50 15.48 -3.85 -3.34
N ASP A 51 16.76 -3.67 -3.03
CA ASP A 51 17.85 -4.27 -3.81
C ASP A 51 17.89 -5.80 -3.68
N LYS A 52 17.42 -6.36 -2.57
CA LYS A 52 17.29 -7.82 -2.39
C LYS A 52 16.24 -8.44 -3.31
N LEU A 53 15.33 -7.62 -3.88
CA LEU A 53 14.33 -8.06 -4.85
C LEU A 53 14.86 -8.01 -6.29
N LYS A 54 16.07 -7.48 -6.51
CA LYS A 54 16.68 -7.45 -7.84
C LYS A 54 16.90 -8.87 -8.34
N GLY A 55 16.48 -9.11 -9.58
CA GLY A 55 16.57 -10.42 -10.21
C GLY A 55 15.54 -11.46 -9.73
N TYR A 56 14.72 -11.17 -8.72
CA TYR A 56 13.70 -12.10 -8.27
C TYR A 56 12.67 -12.40 -9.35
N TYR A 57 12.26 -11.41 -10.14
CA TYR A 57 11.32 -11.59 -11.23
C TYR A 57 11.79 -12.60 -12.29
N GLU A 58 13.10 -12.65 -12.56
CA GLU A 58 13.69 -13.57 -13.53
C GLU A 58 13.62 -15.04 -13.07
N THR A 59 13.43 -15.25 -11.79
CA THR A 59 13.36 -16.57 -11.18
C THR A 59 11.94 -17.01 -10.84
N LEU A 60 10.95 -16.16 -11.10
CA LEU A 60 9.56 -16.52 -10.96
C LEU A 60 9.15 -17.47 -12.07
N ASP A 61 8.71 -18.65 -11.68
CA ASP A 61 8.02 -19.56 -12.58
C ASP A 61 6.64 -18.98 -12.89
N ARG A 62 6.42 -18.61 -14.14
CA ARG A 62 5.20 -17.94 -14.61
C ARG A 62 3.97 -18.84 -14.58
N ASP A 63 4.18 -20.15 -14.56
CA ASP A 63 3.12 -21.16 -14.52
C ASP A 63 2.85 -21.64 -13.08
N ALA A 64 3.69 -21.22 -12.13
CA ALA A 64 3.55 -21.64 -10.75
C ALA A 64 2.39 -20.93 -10.03
N PRO A 65 1.73 -21.61 -9.05
CA PRO A 65 0.68 -21.00 -8.22
C PRO A 65 1.12 -19.74 -7.45
N LEU A 66 2.44 -19.56 -7.23
CA LEU A 66 3.02 -18.44 -6.52
C LEU A 66 3.29 -17.20 -7.40
N TYR A 67 3.09 -17.32 -8.72
CA TYR A 67 3.45 -16.27 -9.68
C TYR A 67 2.80 -14.92 -9.35
N LEU A 68 1.47 -14.89 -9.22
CA LEU A 68 0.73 -13.64 -8.99
C LEU A 68 1.10 -12.98 -7.65
N ALA A 69 1.38 -13.77 -6.62
CA ALA A 69 1.90 -13.25 -5.34
C ALA A 69 3.31 -12.66 -5.51
N GLY A 70 4.18 -13.36 -6.22
CA GLY A 70 5.53 -12.88 -6.53
C GLY A 70 5.53 -11.60 -7.37
N VAL A 71 4.58 -11.45 -8.29
CA VAL A 71 4.38 -10.24 -9.10
C VAL A 71 4.19 -9.01 -8.22
N THR A 72 3.37 -9.08 -7.17
CA THR A 72 3.14 -7.93 -6.29
C THR A 72 4.42 -7.49 -5.57
N ASN A 73 5.24 -8.44 -5.11
CA ASN A 73 6.55 -8.13 -4.50
C ASN A 73 7.47 -7.46 -5.52
N CYS A 74 7.46 -7.96 -6.77
CA CYS A 74 8.28 -7.39 -7.85
C CYS A 74 7.84 -5.98 -8.22
N VAL A 75 6.53 -5.67 -8.23
CA VAL A 75 6.01 -4.32 -8.48
C VAL A 75 6.52 -3.35 -7.40
N VAL A 76 6.42 -3.72 -6.11
CA VAL A 76 6.91 -2.87 -5.02
C VAL A 76 8.44 -2.72 -5.07
N GLY A 77 9.15 -3.81 -5.37
CA GLY A 77 10.59 -3.79 -5.54
C GLY A 77 11.04 -2.90 -6.72
N ALA A 78 10.35 -2.99 -7.86
CA ALA A 78 10.59 -2.12 -9.01
C ALA A 78 10.36 -0.64 -8.67
N LEU A 79 9.23 -0.35 -7.97
CA LEU A 79 8.90 1.00 -7.52
C LEU A 79 9.95 1.53 -6.55
N GLY A 80 10.36 0.76 -5.54
CA GLY A 80 11.38 1.19 -4.57
C GLY A 80 12.72 1.55 -5.24
N ARG A 81 13.08 0.87 -6.33
CA ARG A 81 14.29 1.16 -7.14
C ARG A 81 14.07 2.19 -8.25
N GLY A 82 12.82 2.50 -8.60
CA GLY A 82 12.49 3.37 -9.74
C GLY A 82 12.66 2.67 -11.11
N ASP A 83 12.57 1.34 -11.14
CA ASP A 83 12.78 0.51 -12.34
C ASP A 83 11.49 0.37 -13.17
N LEU A 84 11.21 1.39 -13.99
CA LEU A 84 10.05 1.40 -14.88
C LEU A 84 10.13 0.32 -15.97
N ARG A 85 11.34 -0.09 -16.41
CA ARG A 85 11.48 -1.14 -17.43
C ARG A 85 10.99 -2.48 -16.91
N LEU A 86 11.37 -2.82 -15.68
CA LEU A 86 10.87 -4.03 -15.02
C LEU A 86 9.34 -3.95 -14.84
N PHE A 87 8.83 -2.79 -14.42
CA PHE A 87 7.39 -2.59 -14.25
C PHE A 87 6.60 -2.81 -15.55
N ASP A 88 7.05 -2.24 -16.66
CA ASP A 88 6.41 -2.43 -17.98
C ASP A 88 6.39 -3.91 -18.39
N ARG A 89 7.48 -4.63 -18.15
CA ARG A 89 7.59 -6.06 -18.43
C ARG A 89 6.63 -6.88 -17.57
N ILE A 90 6.55 -6.57 -16.27
CA ILE A 90 5.59 -7.20 -15.35
C ILE A 90 4.16 -7.02 -15.84
N LEU A 91 3.78 -5.79 -16.23
CA LEU A 91 2.44 -5.51 -16.75
C LEU A 91 2.14 -6.22 -18.07
N GLY A 92 3.14 -6.38 -18.94
CA GLY A 92 3.04 -7.17 -20.18
C GLY A 92 2.73 -8.62 -19.86
N ASP A 93 3.57 -9.26 -19.05
CA ASP A 93 3.43 -10.65 -18.67
C ASP A 93 2.12 -10.94 -17.91
N LEU A 94 1.67 -9.99 -17.08
CA LEU A 94 0.41 -10.11 -16.34
C LEU A 94 -0.81 -10.08 -17.28
N ARG A 95 -0.77 -9.28 -18.36
CA ARG A 95 -1.83 -9.28 -19.37
C ARG A 95 -1.97 -10.61 -20.09
N GLU A 96 -0.85 -11.25 -20.39
CA GLU A 96 -0.79 -12.55 -21.09
C GLU A 96 -1.01 -13.75 -20.15
N TYR A 97 -0.97 -13.55 -18.85
CA TYR A 97 -1.06 -14.61 -17.84
C TYR A 97 -2.27 -15.55 -18.03
N PRO A 98 -3.52 -15.07 -18.30
CA PRO A 98 -4.66 -15.96 -18.46
C PRO A 98 -4.57 -16.86 -19.70
N GLU A 99 -3.86 -16.41 -20.74
CA GLU A 99 -3.72 -17.18 -21.98
C GLU A 99 -2.68 -18.31 -21.83
N ARG A 100 -1.72 -18.13 -20.93
CA ARG A 100 -0.69 -19.11 -20.62
C ARG A 100 -1.07 -20.07 -19.50
N ASN A 101 -1.99 -19.66 -18.63
CA ASN A 101 -2.35 -20.44 -17.46
C ASN A 101 -3.75 -21.10 -17.65
N PRO A 102 -3.82 -22.46 -17.71
CA PRO A 102 -5.09 -23.16 -17.95
C PRO A 102 -6.03 -23.18 -16.75
N HIS A 103 -5.65 -22.58 -15.62
CA HIS A 103 -6.47 -22.60 -14.43
C HIS A 103 -7.79 -21.82 -14.64
N PRO A 104 -8.98 -22.35 -14.26
CA PRO A 104 -10.28 -21.71 -14.50
C PRO A 104 -10.38 -20.30 -13.95
N HIS A 105 -9.66 -19.99 -12.87
CA HIS A 105 -9.65 -18.69 -12.22
C HIS A 105 -8.46 -17.79 -12.61
N ALA A 106 -7.69 -18.13 -13.66
CA ALA A 106 -6.53 -17.32 -14.07
C ALA A 106 -6.89 -15.88 -14.41
N ARG A 107 -8.02 -15.66 -15.12
CA ARG A 107 -8.52 -14.31 -15.44
C ARG A 107 -8.90 -13.53 -14.19
N LEU A 108 -9.59 -14.16 -13.25
CA LEU A 108 -9.97 -13.54 -11.98
C LEU A 108 -8.72 -13.24 -11.13
N GLY A 109 -7.76 -14.15 -11.08
CA GLY A 109 -6.48 -13.93 -10.37
C GLY A 109 -5.70 -12.73 -10.91
N ARG A 110 -5.64 -12.58 -12.25
CA ARG A 110 -5.08 -11.38 -12.89
C ARG A 110 -5.84 -10.12 -12.47
N GLU A 111 -7.17 -10.15 -12.56
CA GLU A 111 -8.03 -8.99 -12.22
C GLU A 111 -7.82 -8.53 -10.77
N ILE A 112 -7.73 -9.47 -9.82
CA ILE A 112 -7.45 -9.17 -8.41
C ILE A 112 -6.05 -8.56 -8.25
N THR A 113 -5.05 -9.10 -8.95
CA THR A 113 -3.67 -8.58 -8.91
C THR A 113 -3.60 -7.17 -9.50
N GLU A 114 -4.27 -6.93 -10.63
CA GLU A 114 -4.38 -5.59 -11.22
C GLU A 114 -5.13 -4.61 -10.30
N ALA A 115 -6.21 -5.04 -9.62
CA ALA A 115 -6.93 -4.23 -8.64
C ALA A 115 -6.02 -3.84 -7.47
N TRP A 116 -5.17 -4.77 -7.01
CA TRP A 116 -4.17 -4.48 -6.00
C TRP A 116 -3.14 -3.45 -6.49
N ILE A 117 -2.60 -3.62 -7.71
CA ILE A 117 -1.65 -2.66 -8.31
C ILE A 117 -2.29 -1.27 -8.41
N ARG A 118 -3.53 -1.17 -8.88
CA ARG A 118 -4.28 0.10 -8.94
C ARG A 118 -4.39 0.76 -7.57
N GLN A 119 -4.76 0.00 -6.55
CA GLN A 119 -4.86 0.51 -5.17
C GLN A 119 -3.51 0.95 -4.62
N PHE A 120 -2.48 0.18 -4.89
CA PHE A 120 -1.12 0.50 -4.45
C PHE A 120 -0.60 1.78 -5.11
N LEU A 121 -0.86 1.96 -6.40
CA LEU A 121 -0.52 3.16 -7.18
C LEU A 121 -1.52 4.32 -6.99
N ARG A 122 -2.52 4.19 -6.10
CA ARG A 122 -3.54 5.21 -5.82
C ARG A 122 -4.39 5.61 -7.05
N VAL A 123 -4.63 4.67 -7.96
CA VAL A 123 -5.50 4.89 -9.12
C VAL A 123 -6.95 4.92 -8.67
N ARG A 124 -7.67 6.01 -8.97
CA ARG A 124 -9.05 6.24 -8.52
C ARG A 124 -10.12 5.56 -9.39
N ARG A 125 -9.81 5.19 -10.64
CA ARG A 125 -10.76 4.69 -11.64
C ARG A 125 -10.41 3.28 -12.14
N GLY A 126 -11.37 2.64 -12.80
CA GLY A 126 -11.15 1.34 -13.45
C GLY A 126 -10.98 0.17 -12.48
N HIS A 127 -11.57 0.27 -11.28
CA HIS A 127 -11.63 -0.84 -10.35
C HIS A 127 -12.69 -1.86 -10.77
N PRO A 128 -12.49 -3.17 -10.49
CA PRO A 128 -13.48 -4.20 -10.77
C PRO A 128 -14.81 -3.96 -10.09
N GLU A 129 -15.91 -4.38 -10.72
CA GLU A 129 -17.26 -4.19 -10.20
C GLU A 129 -17.46 -4.84 -8.82
N TRP A 130 -16.89 -6.05 -8.61
CA TRP A 130 -16.95 -6.74 -7.32
C TRP A 130 -16.33 -5.92 -6.18
N MET A 131 -15.27 -5.17 -6.50
CA MET A 131 -14.60 -4.30 -5.52
C MET A 131 -15.41 -3.03 -5.24
N VAL A 132 -15.97 -2.42 -6.28
CA VAL A 132 -16.78 -1.19 -6.14
C VAL A 132 -18.07 -1.46 -5.36
N ARG A 133 -18.73 -2.58 -5.65
CA ARG A 133 -19.98 -2.98 -5.00
C ARG A 133 -19.80 -3.79 -3.71
N GLY A 134 -18.60 -4.20 -3.39
CA GLY A 134 -18.34 -5.10 -2.24
C GLY A 134 -18.93 -6.51 -2.41
N ASN A 135 -19.21 -6.94 -3.65
CA ASN A 135 -19.82 -8.23 -3.91
C ASN A 135 -18.79 -9.33 -4.15
N LEU A 136 -18.54 -10.14 -3.15
CA LEU A 136 -17.56 -11.22 -3.16
C LEU A 136 -18.16 -12.63 -3.41
N THR A 137 -19.40 -12.73 -3.85
CA THR A 137 -20.10 -14.03 -4.02
C THR A 137 -19.43 -14.93 -5.06
N ARG A 138 -18.83 -14.36 -6.10
CA ARG A 138 -18.10 -15.09 -7.17
C ARG A 138 -16.62 -15.27 -6.89
N ILE A 139 -16.11 -14.74 -5.77
CA ILE A 139 -14.72 -14.84 -5.39
C ILE A 139 -14.50 -16.17 -4.66
N PRO A 140 -13.50 -16.99 -5.04
CA PRO A 140 -13.10 -18.17 -4.29
C PRO A 140 -12.83 -17.85 -2.82
N GLU A 141 -13.15 -18.79 -1.91
CA GLU A 141 -13.09 -18.57 -0.47
C GLU A 141 -11.70 -18.13 -0.01
N GLU A 142 -10.66 -18.73 -0.58
CA GLU A 142 -9.26 -18.46 -0.28
C GLU A 142 -8.82 -17.03 -0.62
N TRP A 143 -9.54 -16.36 -1.53
CA TRP A 143 -9.23 -14.98 -1.97
C TRP A 143 -10.15 -13.94 -1.35
N LYS A 144 -11.24 -14.36 -0.68
CA LYS A 144 -12.25 -13.44 -0.15
C LYS A 144 -11.66 -12.41 0.82
N ARG A 145 -10.77 -12.84 1.73
CA ARG A 145 -10.19 -11.91 2.70
C ARG A 145 -9.40 -10.79 2.02
N GLN A 146 -8.59 -11.15 1.04
CA GLN A 146 -7.84 -10.16 0.27
C GLN A 146 -8.75 -9.22 -0.51
N CYS A 147 -9.76 -9.77 -1.18
CA CYS A 147 -10.74 -8.98 -1.91
C CYS A 147 -11.54 -8.07 -0.96
N ALA A 148 -11.92 -8.55 0.23
CA ALA A 148 -12.56 -7.73 1.25
C ALA A 148 -11.65 -6.56 1.68
N TYR A 149 -10.37 -6.80 1.91
CA TYR A 149 -9.42 -5.72 2.20
C TYR A 149 -9.32 -4.71 1.05
N LEU A 150 -9.31 -5.15 -0.22
CA LEU A 150 -9.33 -4.25 -1.38
C LEU A 150 -10.62 -3.42 -1.43
N CYS A 151 -11.78 -4.00 -1.08
CA CYS A 151 -13.03 -3.25 -0.95
C CYS A 151 -12.95 -2.17 0.13
N VAL A 152 -12.38 -2.49 1.29
CA VAL A 152 -12.15 -1.52 2.38
C VAL A 152 -11.25 -0.37 1.92
N LYS A 153 -10.16 -0.67 1.21
CA LYS A 153 -9.30 0.34 0.60
C LYS A 153 -10.06 1.20 -0.41
N GLY A 154 -10.97 0.59 -1.18
CA GLY A 154 -11.85 1.29 -2.12
C GLY A 154 -12.81 2.25 -1.41
N MET A 155 -13.42 1.84 -0.30
CA MET A 155 -14.25 2.72 0.54
C MET A 155 -13.45 3.93 1.03
N PHE A 156 -12.25 3.68 1.54
CA PHE A 156 -11.36 4.75 1.99
C PHE A 156 -11.02 5.73 0.85
N ALA A 157 -10.71 5.22 -0.34
CA ALA A 157 -10.41 6.05 -1.51
C ALA A 157 -11.60 6.90 -1.99
N ARG A 158 -12.83 6.47 -1.72
CA ARG A 158 -14.07 7.23 -1.96
C ARG A 158 -14.47 8.14 -0.80
N GLN A 159 -13.59 8.28 0.21
CA GLN A 159 -13.82 9.07 1.42
C GLN A 159 -14.99 8.58 2.31
N GLU A 160 -15.36 7.31 2.16
CA GLU A 160 -16.35 6.64 2.99
C GLU A 160 -15.72 6.17 4.32
N TYR A 161 -15.17 7.10 5.10
CA TYR A 161 -14.28 6.80 6.22
C TYR A 161 -14.95 5.98 7.33
N ASN A 162 -16.21 6.29 7.67
CA ASN A 162 -16.95 5.49 8.66
C ASN A 162 -17.15 4.04 8.21
N ALA A 163 -17.51 3.83 6.94
CA ALA A 163 -17.66 2.50 6.38
C ALA A 163 -16.32 1.75 6.32
N ALA A 164 -15.25 2.42 5.90
CA ALA A 164 -13.89 1.86 5.87
C ALA A 164 -13.42 1.45 7.27
N TYR A 165 -13.65 2.28 8.29
CA TYR A 165 -13.34 1.96 9.68
C TYR A 165 -14.11 0.74 10.18
N ALA A 166 -15.42 0.73 10.01
CA ALA A 166 -16.28 -0.36 10.47
C ALA A 166 -15.88 -1.70 9.80
N ALA A 167 -15.66 -1.67 8.48
CA ALA A 167 -15.27 -2.86 7.73
C ALA A 167 -13.86 -3.35 8.11
N ALA A 168 -12.87 -2.46 8.26
CA ALA A 168 -11.52 -2.81 8.70
C ALA A 168 -11.51 -3.39 10.11
N SER A 169 -12.24 -2.78 11.05
CA SER A 169 -12.40 -3.28 12.43
C SER A 169 -13.05 -4.66 12.46
N MET A 170 -14.05 -4.90 11.61
CA MET A 170 -14.68 -6.21 11.49
C MET A 170 -13.68 -7.26 10.99
N LEU A 171 -12.90 -6.95 9.95
CA LEU A 171 -11.88 -7.87 9.41
C LEU A 171 -10.82 -8.22 10.46
N LEU A 172 -10.40 -7.26 11.29
CA LEU A 172 -9.47 -7.50 12.42
C LEU A 172 -10.01 -8.53 13.42
N ASN A 173 -11.31 -8.53 13.69
CA ASN A 173 -11.94 -9.46 14.64
C ASN A 173 -12.01 -10.90 14.11
N PHE A 174 -11.93 -11.10 12.80
CA PHE A 174 -11.86 -12.45 12.21
C PHE A 174 -10.49 -13.10 12.33
N ASP A 175 -9.42 -12.34 12.62
CA ASP A 175 -8.09 -12.90 12.79
C ASP A 175 -7.90 -13.43 14.23
N LYS A 176 -8.22 -14.70 14.40
CA LYS A 176 -8.08 -15.39 15.72
C LYS A 176 -6.63 -15.72 16.09
N ARG A 177 -5.68 -15.54 15.19
CA ARG A 177 -4.28 -15.95 15.36
C ARG A 177 -3.46 -14.84 16.00
N LYS A 178 -3.36 -14.90 17.33
CA LYS A 178 -2.65 -13.88 18.12
C LYS A 178 -1.12 -13.93 18.00
N ASP A 179 -0.58 -15.08 17.55
CA ASP A 179 0.86 -15.36 17.63
C ASP A 179 1.63 -15.15 16.32
N VAL A 180 0.95 -14.60 15.33
CA VAL A 180 1.45 -14.48 13.98
C VAL A 180 1.40 -13.04 13.51
N LEU A 181 2.51 -12.56 12.93
CA LEU A 181 2.55 -11.29 12.22
C LEU A 181 2.07 -11.54 10.78
N SER A 182 0.85 -11.15 10.49
CA SER A 182 0.28 -11.18 9.15
C SER A 182 0.17 -9.76 8.58
N ALA A 183 0.34 -9.61 7.28
CA ALA A 183 0.23 -8.30 6.63
C ALA A 183 -1.19 -7.70 6.77
N PHE A 184 -2.25 -8.51 6.69
CA PHE A 184 -3.61 -8.01 6.78
C PHE A 184 -3.90 -7.26 8.08
N PRO A 185 -3.70 -7.82 9.28
CA PRO A 185 -3.92 -7.07 10.51
C PRO A 185 -3.11 -5.79 10.62
N VAL A 186 -1.91 -5.75 10.02
CA VAL A 186 -1.09 -4.52 9.97
C VAL A 186 -1.80 -3.46 9.14
N TYR A 187 -2.15 -3.78 7.90
CA TYR A 187 -2.77 -2.80 6.99
C TYR A 187 -4.23 -2.47 7.34
N GLU A 188 -4.97 -3.40 7.93
CA GLU A 188 -6.33 -3.16 8.46
C GLU A 188 -6.29 -2.14 9.61
N ARG A 189 -5.34 -2.27 10.56
CA ARG A 189 -5.12 -1.25 11.62
C ARG A 189 -4.75 0.10 11.04
N LEU A 190 -3.92 0.13 10.00
CA LEU A 190 -3.59 1.39 9.34
C LEU A 190 -4.81 2.04 8.69
N VAL A 191 -5.73 1.27 8.11
CA VAL A 191 -6.98 1.82 7.59
C VAL A 191 -7.84 2.38 8.72
N CYS A 192 -7.95 1.68 9.87
CA CYS A 192 -8.65 2.21 11.04
C CYS A 192 -8.03 3.54 11.50
N GLY A 193 -6.71 3.58 11.65
CA GLY A 193 -6.01 4.81 12.07
C GLY A 193 -6.19 5.95 11.06
N LEU A 194 -6.09 5.68 9.77
CA LEU A 194 -6.31 6.68 8.72
C LEU A 194 -7.74 7.18 8.71
N ALA A 195 -8.74 6.30 8.84
CA ALA A 195 -10.15 6.69 8.88
C ALA A 195 -10.43 7.58 10.11
N CYS A 196 -9.93 7.20 11.29
CA CYS A 196 -10.04 8.04 12.50
C CYS A 196 -9.35 9.40 12.31
N HIS A 197 -8.17 9.44 11.66
CA HIS A 197 -7.47 10.68 11.36
C HIS A 197 -8.31 11.61 10.46
N GLU A 198 -8.88 11.07 9.38
CA GLU A 198 -9.73 11.83 8.45
C GLU A 198 -11.04 12.31 9.09
N LEU A 199 -11.56 11.55 10.06
CA LEU A 199 -12.74 11.93 10.84
C LEU A 199 -12.44 12.92 12.00
N GLY A 200 -11.16 13.23 12.24
CA GLY A 200 -10.73 14.13 13.32
C GLY A 200 -10.57 13.47 14.70
N HIS A 201 -10.69 12.15 14.78
CA HIS A 201 -10.54 11.37 16.02
C HIS A 201 -9.05 11.08 16.28
N ARG A 202 -8.31 12.10 16.70
CA ARG A 202 -6.84 12.08 16.77
C ARG A 202 -6.28 11.03 17.74
N GLU A 203 -6.84 10.90 18.93
CA GLU A 203 -6.37 9.96 19.95
C GLU A 203 -6.54 8.52 19.48
N GLU A 204 -7.69 8.23 18.88
CA GLU A 204 -7.98 6.90 18.34
C GLU A 204 -7.11 6.58 17.12
N ALA A 205 -6.86 7.55 16.24
CA ALA A 205 -5.93 7.41 15.15
C ALA A 205 -4.51 7.07 15.64
N PHE A 206 -4.03 7.82 16.65
CA PHE A 206 -2.72 7.59 17.24
C PHE A 206 -2.62 6.23 17.91
N PHE A 207 -3.66 5.77 18.61
CA PHE A 207 -3.75 4.43 19.17
C PHE A 207 -3.53 3.33 18.11
N TRP A 208 -4.23 3.40 16.98
CA TRP A 208 -4.09 2.42 15.90
C TRP A 208 -2.71 2.43 15.26
N PHE A 209 -2.15 3.62 15.01
CA PHE A 209 -0.80 3.76 14.45
C PHE A 209 0.26 3.24 15.40
N ARG A 210 0.16 3.53 16.69
CA ARG A 210 1.08 3.04 17.71
C ARG A 210 1.03 1.52 17.83
N GLN A 211 -0.14 0.91 17.90
CA GLN A 211 -0.26 -0.55 17.90
C GLN A 211 0.41 -1.18 16.68
N THR A 212 0.25 -0.56 15.50
CA THR A 212 0.91 -1.03 14.30
C THR A 212 2.42 -0.91 14.40
N ALA A 213 2.93 0.21 14.95
CA ALA A 213 4.36 0.41 15.14
C ALA A 213 4.95 -0.60 16.11
N GLU A 214 4.31 -0.86 17.23
CA GLU A 214 4.70 -1.88 18.22
C GLU A 214 4.79 -3.29 17.61
N MET A 215 3.93 -3.59 16.62
CA MET A 215 3.99 -4.86 15.91
C MET A 215 5.11 -4.92 14.87
N CYS A 216 5.38 -3.84 14.16
CA CYS A 216 6.21 -3.81 12.95
C CYS A 216 7.65 -3.38 13.23
N CYS A 217 7.85 -2.26 13.95
CA CYS A 217 9.15 -1.63 14.11
C CYS A 217 10.21 -2.52 14.76
N PRO A 218 9.92 -3.27 15.85
CA PRO A 218 10.91 -4.16 16.46
C PRO A 218 11.42 -5.27 15.53
N ARG A 219 10.74 -5.47 14.38
CA ARG A 219 11.11 -6.47 13.35
C ARG A 219 11.72 -5.83 12.09
N GLY A 220 11.95 -4.53 12.13
CA GLY A 220 12.46 -3.74 11.02
C GLY A 220 11.46 -3.57 9.88
N ILE A 221 10.18 -3.88 10.07
CA ILE A 221 9.12 -3.70 9.08
C ILE A 221 8.72 -2.22 9.07
N ILE A 222 9.09 -1.51 8.00
CA ILE A 222 8.93 -0.06 7.89
C ILE A 222 8.12 0.40 6.66
N LEU A 223 7.89 -0.46 5.67
CA LEU A 223 7.15 -0.08 4.46
C LEU A 223 5.78 0.56 4.75
N PRO A 224 4.97 0.07 5.71
CA PRO A 224 3.71 0.70 6.07
C PRO A 224 3.86 2.17 6.45
N PHE A 225 4.93 2.49 7.18
CA PHE A 225 5.22 3.85 7.65
C PHE A 225 5.80 4.73 6.55
N VAL A 226 6.66 4.18 5.69
CA VAL A 226 7.15 4.86 4.48
C VAL A 226 6.00 5.33 3.60
N LEU A 227 4.95 4.52 3.45
CA LEU A 227 3.74 4.87 2.71
C LEU A 227 2.93 5.99 3.39
N LEU A 228 2.94 6.06 4.72
CA LEU A 228 2.11 6.97 5.51
C LEU A 228 2.82 8.27 5.89
N VAL A 229 4.13 8.26 6.09
CA VAL A 229 4.89 9.49 6.38
C VAL A 229 4.71 10.54 5.27
N ALA A 230 4.57 10.08 4.03
CA ALA A 230 4.22 10.95 2.92
C ALA A 230 2.90 11.70 3.14
N TRP A 231 1.96 11.10 3.85
CA TRP A 231 0.62 11.63 4.11
C TRP A 231 0.53 12.33 5.45
N LEU A 232 0.90 11.63 6.52
CA LEU A 232 0.70 12.07 7.90
C LEU A 232 1.86 12.88 8.48
N GLY A 233 3.03 12.84 7.80
CA GLY A 233 4.22 13.62 8.20
C GLY A 233 4.60 13.44 9.66
N PRO A 234 4.62 14.55 10.44
CA PRO A 234 5.06 14.53 11.83
C PRO A 234 4.32 13.54 12.72
N VAL A 235 3.00 13.35 12.51
CA VAL A 235 2.19 12.41 13.32
C VAL A 235 2.77 11.01 13.25
N MET A 236 3.12 10.55 12.05
CA MET A 236 3.69 9.22 11.88
C MET A 236 5.14 9.14 12.39
N GLU A 237 5.91 10.20 12.23
CA GLU A 237 7.26 10.27 12.79
C GLU A 237 7.25 10.22 14.32
N ASP A 238 6.31 10.87 14.97
CA ASP A 238 6.16 10.85 16.43
C ASP A 238 5.81 9.45 16.92
N VAL A 239 4.88 8.77 16.24
CA VAL A 239 4.55 7.37 16.53
C VAL A 239 5.78 6.46 16.42
N ILE A 240 6.57 6.59 15.34
CA ILE A 240 7.78 5.77 15.17
C ILE A 240 8.80 6.12 16.25
N ARG A 241 8.97 7.41 16.59
CA ARG A 241 9.94 7.87 17.60
C ARG A 241 9.65 7.32 18.99
N GLU A 242 8.37 7.13 19.34
CA GLU A 242 7.99 6.52 20.62
C GLU A 242 8.36 5.03 20.72
N VAL A 243 8.28 4.30 19.60
CA VAL A 243 8.43 2.84 19.58
C VAL A 243 9.84 2.39 19.17
N ALA A 244 10.44 3.07 18.18
CA ALA A 244 11.72 2.72 17.57
C ALA A 244 12.41 3.98 17.00
N PRO A 245 12.95 4.85 17.84
CA PRO A 245 13.52 6.13 17.42
C PRO A 245 14.63 6.00 16.36
N GLU A 246 15.36 4.89 16.36
CA GLU A 246 16.41 4.59 15.39
C GLU A 246 15.89 4.41 13.96
N LEU A 247 14.61 4.14 13.77
CA LEU A 247 14.00 3.94 12.44
C LEU A 247 13.50 5.24 11.80
N VAL A 248 13.35 6.33 12.56
CA VAL A 248 12.82 7.60 12.08
C VAL A 248 13.62 8.12 10.89
N GLU A 249 14.95 8.17 11.05
CA GLU A 249 15.84 8.69 10.01
C GLU A 249 15.80 7.81 8.75
N LYS A 250 15.78 6.50 8.91
CA LYS A 250 15.65 5.55 7.79
C LYS A 250 14.37 5.78 7.00
N VAL A 251 13.24 5.97 7.69
CA VAL A 251 11.94 6.25 7.05
C VAL A 251 11.97 7.59 6.32
N ARG A 252 12.54 8.65 6.93
CA ARG A 252 12.71 9.97 6.31
C ARG A 252 13.52 9.93 5.02
N GLN A 253 14.56 9.13 4.97
CA GLN A 253 15.40 9.00 3.78
C GLN A 253 14.72 8.25 2.65
N ILE A 254 13.93 7.22 2.97
CA ILE A 254 13.28 6.37 1.97
C ILE A 254 12.00 7.02 1.41
N ALA A 255 11.16 7.60 2.27
CA ALA A 255 9.81 8.01 1.91
C ALA A 255 9.73 9.01 0.74
N PRO A 256 10.55 10.08 0.63
CA PRO A 256 10.46 11.02 -0.47
C PRO A 256 10.75 10.36 -1.84
N LYS A 257 11.81 9.56 -1.91
CA LYS A 257 12.19 8.84 -3.13
C LYS A 257 11.14 7.80 -3.52
N PHE A 258 10.63 7.08 -2.54
CA PHE A 258 9.58 6.09 -2.75
C PHE A 258 8.30 6.75 -3.28
N PHE A 259 7.93 7.88 -2.72
CA PHE A 259 6.75 8.64 -3.17
C PHE A 259 6.92 9.20 -4.59
N ALA A 260 8.06 9.80 -4.91
CA ALA A 260 8.34 10.30 -6.26
C ALA A 260 8.26 9.15 -7.30
N ASN A 261 8.83 7.99 -6.97
CA ASN A 261 8.69 6.81 -7.81
C ASN A 261 7.23 6.35 -7.92
N LEU A 262 6.46 6.38 -6.82
CA LEU A 262 5.03 6.01 -6.85
C LEU A 262 4.26 6.86 -7.87
N LEU A 263 4.47 8.17 -7.90
CA LEU A 263 3.84 9.07 -8.89
C LEU A 263 4.30 8.76 -10.32
N ARG A 264 5.59 8.49 -10.53
CA ARG A 264 6.10 8.09 -11.86
C ARG A 264 5.48 6.79 -12.35
N PHE A 265 5.30 5.80 -11.46
CA PHE A 265 4.67 4.51 -11.78
C PHE A 265 3.16 4.68 -11.98
N HIS A 266 2.51 5.53 -11.20
CA HIS A 266 1.12 5.93 -11.43
C HIS A 266 0.93 6.50 -12.83
N ASN A 267 1.71 7.51 -13.19
CA ASN A 267 1.66 8.15 -14.51
C ASN A 267 1.91 7.14 -15.64
N ARG A 268 2.90 6.25 -15.45
CA ARG A 268 3.18 5.20 -16.44
C ARG A 268 2.03 4.21 -16.60
N PHE A 269 1.34 3.88 -15.51
CA PHE A 269 0.23 2.93 -15.51
C PHE A 269 -1.06 3.51 -16.08
N THR A 270 -1.36 4.77 -15.77
CA THR A 270 -2.64 5.44 -16.12
C THR A 270 -2.56 6.26 -17.40
N GLY A 271 -1.38 6.73 -17.79
CA GLY A 271 -1.19 7.76 -18.82
C GLY A 271 -1.45 9.18 -18.31
N GLU A 272 -1.70 9.36 -17.02
CA GLU A 272 -1.84 10.69 -16.39
C GLU A 272 -0.47 11.37 -16.24
N ALA A 273 -0.48 12.66 -15.93
CA ALA A 273 0.73 13.48 -15.79
C ALA A 273 0.76 14.19 -14.42
N LEU A 274 0.62 13.40 -13.32
CA LEU A 274 0.76 13.96 -11.99
C LEU A 274 2.16 14.51 -11.77
N THR A 275 2.25 15.67 -11.12
CA THR A 275 3.54 16.31 -10.85
C THR A 275 4.40 15.50 -9.87
N THR A 276 5.69 15.45 -10.13
CA THR A 276 6.70 14.88 -9.21
C THR A 276 7.51 15.96 -8.50
N ASP A 277 7.21 17.24 -8.72
CA ASP A 277 7.98 18.39 -8.22
C ASP A 277 7.59 18.79 -6.79
N LEU A 278 6.49 18.24 -6.30
CA LEU A 278 6.04 18.45 -4.94
C LEU A 278 6.59 17.39 -3.99
N SER A 279 6.96 17.83 -2.79
CA SER A 279 7.18 16.88 -1.69
C SER A 279 5.88 16.13 -1.38
N PRO A 280 5.97 14.95 -0.73
CA PRO A 280 4.79 14.19 -0.36
C PRO A 280 3.74 15.00 0.40
N ARG A 281 4.18 15.87 1.31
CA ARG A 281 3.30 16.72 2.13
C ARG A 281 2.65 17.83 1.30
N GLU A 282 3.39 18.44 0.40
CA GLU A 282 2.86 19.45 -0.53
C GLU A 282 1.84 18.82 -1.48
N PHE A 283 2.12 17.63 -2.00
CA PHE A 283 1.20 16.92 -2.88
C PHE A 283 -0.11 16.56 -2.15
N TYR A 284 -0.02 16.05 -0.92
CA TYR A 284 -1.20 15.78 -0.10
C TYR A 284 -2.03 17.03 0.18
N LEU A 285 -1.38 18.15 0.54
CA LEU A 285 -2.05 19.43 0.74
C LEU A 285 -2.74 19.89 -0.55
N ALA A 286 -2.07 19.79 -1.69
CA ALA A 286 -2.62 20.14 -2.99
C ALA A 286 -3.87 19.29 -3.32
N GLN A 287 -3.84 17.99 -3.06
CA GLN A 287 -5.00 17.12 -3.22
C GLN A 287 -6.17 17.54 -2.31
N GLN A 288 -5.91 17.87 -1.03
CA GLN A 288 -6.96 18.35 -0.12
C GLN A 288 -7.63 19.63 -0.62
N LEU A 289 -6.84 20.55 -1.20
CA LEU A 289 -7.38 21.76 -1.84
C LEU A 289 -8.29 21.41 -3.03
N VAL A 290 -7.84 20.50 -3.90
CA VAL A 290 -8.61 20.03 -5.04
C VAL A 290 -9.88 19.31 -4.62
N ASP A 291 -9.83 18.52 -3.56
CA ASP A 291 -10.98 17.83 -2.98
C ASP A 291 -11.98 18.79 -2.26
N GLY A 292 -11.63 20.07 -2.12
CA GLY A 292 -12.55 21.12 -1.63
C GLY A 292 -12.45 21.45 -0.16
N TYR A 293 -11.48 20.91 0.56
CA TYR A 293 -11.26 21.27 1.96
C TYR A 293 -10.83 22.73 2.11
N SER A 294 -11.37 23.41 3.11
CA SER A 294 -10.97 24.76 3.50
C SER A 294 -9.57 24.78 4.14
N TYR A 295 -8.91 25.93 4.11
CA TYR A 295 -7.61 26.10 4.79
C TYR A 295 -7.67 25.78 6.29
N LYS A 296 -8.80 26.02 6.94
CA LYS A 296 -9.01 25.68 8.35
C LYS A 296 -9.07 24.17 8.59
N GLU A 297 -9.77 23.44 7.72
CA GLU A 297 -9.84 21.97 7.78
C GLU A 297 -8.49 21.33 7.48
N ILE A 298 -7.78 21.81 6.44
CA ILE A 298 -6.43 21.36 6.12
C ILE A 298 -5.47 21.64 7.28
N ALA A 299 -5.53 22.83 7.88
CA ALA A 299 -4.72 23.20 9.04
C ALA A 299 -4.96 22.27 10.23
N ALA A 300 -6.24 21.93 10.50
CA ALA A 300 -6.61 20.99 11.52
C ALA A 300 -6.05 19.59 11.27
N LYS A 301 -6.14 19.09 10.03
CA LYS A 301 -5.59 17.77 9.63
C LYS A 301 -4.06 17.73 9.73
N LEU A 302 -3.38 18.78 9.29
CA LEU A 302 -1.91 18.83 9.27
C LEU A 302 -1.28 19.23 10.62
N GLY A 303 -2.08 19.63 11.61
CA GLY A 303 -1.59 20.10 12.90
C GLY A 303 -0.81 21.42 12.83
N VAL A 304 -1.22 22.34 11.94
CA VAL A 304 -0.56 23.64 11.72
C VAL A 304 -1.57 24.78 11.78
N SER A 305 -1.12 26.03 11.72
CA SER A 305 -2.03 27.19 11.62
C SER A 305 -2.56 27.36 10.18
N SER A 306 -3.71 28.00 10.02
CA SER A 306 -4.28 28.35 8.70
C SER A 306 -3.36 29.29 7.92
N GLY A 307 -2.61 30.18 8.58
CA GLY A 307 -1.59 31.02 7.97
C GLY A 307 -0.48 30.18 7.33
N ARG A 308 -0.01 29.12 8.04
CA ARG A 308 0.98 28.20 7.50
C ARG A 308 0.48 27.43 6.27
N VAL A 309 -0.81 27.06 6.25
CA VAL A 309 -1.43 26.45 5.06
C VAL A 309 -1.40 27.42 3.89
N ASN A 310 -1.75 28.70 4.12
CA ASN A 310 -1.69 29.71 3.05
C ASN A 310 -0.29 29.87 2.45
N ASP A 311 0.76 29.91 3.30
CA ASP A 311 2.14 29.98 2.83
C ASP A 311 2.55 28.76 2.00
N LEU A 312 2.14 27.57 2.46
CA LEU A 312 2.38 26.32 1.72
C LEU A 312 1.68 26.31 0.37
N VAL A 313 0.42 26.78 0.31
CA VAL A 313 -0.33 26.91 -0.97
C VAL A 313 0.38 27.85 -1.94
N ARG A 314 0.85 29.00 -1.47
CA ARG A 314 1.63 29.94 -2.30
C ARG A 314 2.92 29.28 -2.84
N THR A 315 3.60 28.52 -1.98
CA THR A 315 4.80 27.77 -2.37
C THR A 315 4.49 26.73 -3.44
N ILE A 316 3.39 25.98 -3.29
CA ILE A 316 2.95 24.98 -4.26
C ILE A 316 2.61 25.64 -5.61
N TYR A 317 1.84 26.71 -5.59
CA TYR A 317 1.48 27.45 -6.80
C TYR A 317 2.71 28.00 -7.52
N GLY A 318 3.66 28.56 -6.77
CA GLY A 318 4.93 29.04 -7.34
C GLY A 318 5.79 27.91 -7.93
N LYS A 319 5.88 26.76 -7.28
CA LYS A 319 6.62 25.60 -7.80
C LYS A 319 6.04 25.03 -9.09
N LEU A 320 4.73 25.03 -9.23
CA LEU A 320 4.02 24.45 -10.37
C LEU A 320 3.69 25.47 -11.46
N GLY A 321 3.91 26.74 -11.21
CA GLY A 321 3.56 27.81 -12.14
C GLY A 321 2.05 27.92 -12.39
N VAL A 322 1.22 27.53 -11.39
CA VAL A 322 -0.25 27.56 -11.50
C VAL A 322 -0.83 28.75 -10.74
N HIS A 323 -1.96 29.26 -11.22
CA HIS A 323 -2.60 30.46 -10.66
C HIS A 323 -3.95 30.17 -9.98
N GLY A 324 -4.39 28.91 -9.98
CA GLY A 324 -5.68 28.55 -9.40
C GLY A 324 -5.89 27.05 -9.19
N LYS A 325 -7.00 26.73 -8.51
CA LYS A 325 -7.39 25.37 -8.16
C LYS A 325 -7.62 24.47 -9.38
N ASP A 326 -8.20 25.01 -10.45
CA ASP A 326 -8.52 24.24 -11.65
C ASP A 326 -7.27 23.82 -12.44
N GLU A 327 -6.24 24.65 -12.43
CA GLU A 327 -4.93 24.32 -12.99
C GLU A 327 -4.22 23.29 -12.13
N LEU A 328 -4.26 23.47 -10.80
CA LEU A 328 -3.70 22.53 -9.83
C LEU A 328 -4.33 21.14 -9.98
N ALA A 329 -5.65 21.06 -10.17
CA ALA A 329 -6.38 19.80 -10.28
C ALA A 329 -5.96 18.91 -11.46
N LYS A 330 -5.25 19.48 -12.44
CA LYS A 330 -4.71 18.73 -13.59
C LYS A 330 -3.36 18.06 -13.28
N LEU A 331 -2.71 18.47 -12.18
CA LEU A 331 -1.35 18.09 -11.84
C LEU A 331 -1.25 17.21 -10.57
N VAL A 332 -2.37 17.05 -9.81
CA VAL A 332 -2.36 16.33 -8.52
C VAL A 332 -3.50 15.34 -8.34
#